data_c776555a576882514bbc5dcc49b85f5c
#
_entry.id   c776555a576882514bbc5dcc49b85f5c
#
_cell.length_a   1.000
_cell.length_b   1.000
_cell.length_c   1.000
_cell.angle_alpha   90.00
_cell.angle_beta   90.00
_cell.angle_gamma   90.00
#
_symmetry.space_group_name_H-M   'P 1'
#
loop_
_entity.id
_entity.type
_entity.pdbx_description
1 polymer ?
#
loop_
_entity_poly.entity_id
_entity_poly.type
_entity_poly.pdbx_seq_one_letter_code
_entity_poly.pdbx_strand_id
1 'polypeptide(L)'
;MKFNSSGQASRLLLVLAIVVLVAVIIVYLVMRMATPAPKPVAPTNPTIQLPVYEQALGNIRFVFESAIDKGNTLKASEIINSQYSSYNQKDLVVSNPGAKFIRVTIGAQNIGTENTEQNAWTIENIIDSKGRNFVPLEGYTISPWIPNPDLCGALLKPAFDPTPCTKIYEVSKESTGLKIRVETGKNNTAQNLASKKIEYFLIDLIVK
;
A
#
# COMPACT_ATOMS: atom_id res chain seq x y z
N MET A 1 20.94 -79.91 8.44
CA MET A 1 21.65 -78.67 8.01
C MET A 1 20.62 -77.56 7.78
N LYS A 2 20.61 -76.54 8.68
CA LYS A 2 19.74 -75.37 8.53
C LYS A 2 20.55 -74.28 7.87
N PHE A 3 20.24 -73.93 6.64
CA PHE A 3 20.85 -72.82 5.94
C PHE A 3 20.23 -71.50 6.46
N ASN A 4 21.06 -70.69 7.10
CA ASN A 4 20.69 -69.34 7.52
C ASN A 4 20.61 -68.42 6.30
N SER A 5 19.44 -68.26 5.72
CA SER A 5 19.19 -67.37 4.54
C SER A 5 18.91 -65.90 4.92
N SER A 6 18.93 -65.55 6.20
CA SER A 6 18.56 -64.19 6.64
C SER A 6 19.59 -63.09 6.35
N GLY A 7 20.87 -63.47 6.17
CA GLY A 7 21.94 -62.50 5.90
C GLY A 7 22.05 -62.01 4.46
N GLN A 8 21.59 -62.80 3.50
CA GLN A 8 21.63 -62.41 2.07
C GLN A 8 20.51 -61.48 1.66
N ALA A 9 19.29 -61.65 2.21
CA ALA A 9 18.16 -60.77 1.93
C ALA A 9 18.42 -59.33 2.44
N SER A 10 19.05 -59.18 3.60
CA SER A 10 19.41 -57.86 4.16
C SER A 10 20.44 -57.13 3.32
N ARG A 11 21.45 -57.86 2.77
CA ARG A 11 22.45 -57.22 1.88
C ARG A 11 21.88 -56.80 0.55
N LEU A 12 20.94 -57.58 0.00
CA LEU A 12 20.27 -57.27 -1.27
C LEU A 12 19.35 -56.06 -1.15
N LEU A 13 18.63 -55.91 -0.01
CA LEU A 13 17.83 -54.74 0.29
C LEU A 13 18.67 -53.48 0.46
N LEU A 14 19.82 -53.59 1.09
CA LEU A 14 20.73 -52.46 1.29
C LEU A 14 21.33 -51.96 -0.04
N VAL A 15 21.72 -52.87 -0.93
CA VAL A 15 22.20 -52.52 -2.27
C VAL A 15 21.09 -51.88 -3.08
N LEU A 16 19.84 -52.38 -3.04
CA LEU A 16 18.69 -51.80 -3.73
C LEU A 16 18.40 -50.37 -3.24
N ALA A 17 18.46 -50.14 -1.93
CA ALA A 17 18.24 -48.81 -1.35
C ALA A 17 19.30 -47.81 -1.81
N ILE A 18 20.56 -48.20 -1.88
CA ILE A 18 21.64 -47.34 -2.38
C ILE A 18 21.45 -47.01 -3.86
N VAL A 19 21.06 -47.98 -4.70
CA VAL A 19 20.82 -47.74 -6.13
C VAL A 19 19.68 -46.76 -6.34
N VAL A 20 18.55 -46.90 -5.60
CA VAL A 20 17.43 -45.96 -5.66
C VAL A 20 17.86 -44.57 -5.22
N LEU A 21 18.64 -44.45 -4.15
CA LEU A 21 19.09 -43.16 -3.65
C LEU A 21 20.01 -42.45 -4.67
N VAL A 22 20.92 -43.19 -5.29
CA VAL A 22 21.80 -42.65 -6.36
C VAL A 22 20.97 -42.24 -7.58
N ALA A 23 19.97 -43.01 -7.99
CA ALA A 23 19.09 -42.65 -9.10
C ALA A 23 18.31 -41.34 -8.81
N VAL A 24 17.76 -41.17 -7.60
CA VAL A 24 17.08 -39.95 -7.19
C VAL A 24 18.00 -38.74 -7.22
N ILE A 25 19.25 -38.87 -6.74
CA ILE A 25 20.23 -37.79 -6.79
C ILE A 25 20.56 -37.39 -8.23
N ILE A 26 20.75 -38.36 -9.12
CA ILE A 26 21.02 -38.13 -10.55
C ILE A 26 19.86 -37.34 -11.18
N VAL A 27 18.62 -37.80 -10.97
CA VAL A 27 17.42 -37.14 -11.50
C VAL A 27 17.31 -35.70 -10.99
N TYR A 28 17.57 -35.49 -9.69
CA TYR A 28 17.58 -34.16 -9.10
C TYR A 28 18.64 -33.23 -9.71
N LEU A 29 19.86 -33.75 -9.92
CA LEU A 29 20.94 -32.98 -10.55
C LEU A 29 20.63 -32.64 -12.02
N VAL A 30 20.06 -33.59 -12.78
CA VAL A 30 19.66 -33.36 -14.17
C VAL A 30 18.53 -32.32 -14.24
N MET A 31 17.53 -32.38 -13.35
CA MET A 31 16.46 -31.36 -13.29
C MET A 31 17.02 -29.97 -12.95
N ARG A 32 18.03 -29.89 -12.07
CA ARG A 32 18.66 -28.62 -11.70
C ARG A 32 19.50 -28.02 -12.83
N MET A 33 20.13 -28.87 -13.64
CA MET A 33 20.91 -28.42 -14.82
C MET A 33 20.00 -28.09 -16.03
N ALA A 34 18.79 -28.64 -16.08
CA ALA A 34 17.83 -28.41 -17.15
C ALA A 34 16.96 -27.16 -16.95
N THR A 35 17.15 -26.38 -15.86
CA THR A 35 16.52 -25.05 -15.75
C THR A 35 17.10 -24.17 -16.85
N PRO A 36 16.30 -23.77 -17.85
CA PRO A 36 16.80 -22.90 -18.91
C PRO A 36 17.28 -21.61 -18.26
N ALA A 37 18.48 -21.16 -18.62
CA ALA A 37 18.96 -19.85 -18.23
C ALA A 37 17.89 -18.80 -18.55
N PRO A 38 17.59 -17.86 -17.63
CA PRO A 38 16.64 -16.80 -17.90
C PRO A 38 17.04 -16.15 -19.21
N LYS A 39 16.12 -16.16 -20.20
CA LYS A 39 16.34 -15.46 -21.48
C LYS A 39 16.73 -14.03 -21.12
N PRO A 40 17.77 -13.46 -21.77
CA PRO A 40 18.07 -12.04 -21.63
C PRO A 40 16.78 -11.28 -21.93
N VAL A 41 16.24 -10.60 -20.91
CA VAL A 41 15.12 -9.70 -21.09
C VAL A 41 15.67 -8.61 -22.01
N ALA A 42 15.14 -8.52 -23.23
CA ALA A 42 15.45 -7.42 -24.13
C ALA A 42 15.25 -6.13 -23.34
N PRO A 43 16.13 -5.11 -23.50
CA PRO A 43 15.96 -3.85 -22.80
C PRO A 43 14.59 -3.30 -23.17
N THR A 44 13.64 -3.42 -22.25
CA THR A 44 12.34 -2.78 -22.35
C THR A 44 12.65 -1.30 -22.37
N ASN A 45 12.40 -0.64 -23.48
CA ASN A 45 12.39 0.82 -23.53
C ASN A 45 11.59 1.29 -22.31
N PRO A 46 12.11 2.23 -21.53
CA PRO A 46 11.37 2.75 -20.39
C PRO A 46 10.02 3.27 -20.93
N THR A 47 8.96 2.52 -20.65
CA THR A 47 7.61 2.99 -20.94
C THR A 47 7.43 4.23 -20.08
N ILE A 48 7.42 5.41 -20.71
CA ILE A 48 7.10 6.66 -20.02
C ILE A 48 5.68 6.50 -19.52
N GLN A 49 5.55 6.12 -18.25
CA GLN A 49 4.25 6.08 -17.60
C GLN A 49 3.82 7.53 -17.41
N LEU A 50 2.74 7.91 -18.10
CA LEU A 50 2.09 9.19 -17.86
C LEU A 50 1.62 9.25 -16.40
N PRO A 51 1.74 10.42 -15.74
CA PRO A 51 1.26 10.57 -14.38
C PRO A 51 -0.26 10.35 -14.32
N VAL A 52 -0.71 9.68 -13.27
CA VAL A 52 -2.12 9.34 -13.06
C VAL A 52 -2.66 10.18 -11.91
N TYR A 53 -3.57 11.08 -12.24
CA TYR A 53 -4.22 11.99 -11.28
C TYR A 53 -5.67 11.62 -10.96
N GLU A 54 -6.21 10.64 -11.64
CA GLU A 54 -7.56 10.14 -11.47
C GLU A 54 -7.60 8.64 -11.74
N GLN A 55 -8.32 7.89 -10.90
CA GLN A 55 -8.50 6.45 -11.07
C GLN A 55 -9.78 5.96 -10.42
N ALA A 56 -10.48 5.05 -11.11
CA ALA A 56 -11.63 4.33 -10.55
C ALA A 56 -11.20 2.97 -9.99
N LEU A 57 -11.71 2.64 -8.80
CA LEU A 57 -11.64 1.32 -8.17
C LEU A 57 -13.07 0.88 -7.86
N GLY A 58 -13.57 -0.11 -8.59
CA GLY A 58 -14.99 -0.48 -8.54
C GLY A 58 -15.88 0.70 -8.87
N ASN A 59 -16.81 1.02 -7.97
CA ASN A 59 -17.76 2.13 -8.13
C ASN A 59 -17.27 3.45 -7.52
N ILE A 60 -16.02 3.55 -7.12
CA ILE A 60 -15.47 4.77 -6.52
C ILE A 60 -14.37 5.32 -7.43
N ARG A 61 -14.54 6.56 -7.85
CA ARG A 61 -13.56 7.34 -8.59
C ARG A 61 -12.79 8.23 -7.62
N PHE A 62 -11.46 8.12 -7.61
CA PHE A 62 -10.56 8.98 -6.85
C PHE A 62 -9.94 10.02 -7.77
N VAL A 63 -9.92 11.26 -7.31
CA VAL A 63 -9.39 12.41 -8.04
C VAL A 63 -8.39 13.15 -7.17
N PHE A 64 -7.20 13.42 -7.69
CA PHE A 64 -6.23 14.30 -7.04
C PHE A 64 -6.76 15.73 -7.00
N GLU A 65 -6.86 16.32 -5.81
CA GLU A 65 -7.26 17.71 -5.64
C GLU A 65 -6.07 18.62 -5.30
N SER A 66 -5.28 18.24 -4.29
CA SER A 66 -4.12 19.04 -3.90
C SER A 66 -3.10 18.27 -3.08
N ALA A 67 -1.83 18.69 -3.18
CA ALA A 67 -0.77 18.34 -2.23
C ALA A 67 0.04 19.60 -1.94
N ILE A 68 0.05 20.03 -0.67
CA ILE A 68 0.64 21.29 -0.24
C ILE A 68 1.83 21.02 0.67
N ASP A 69 3.01 21.51 0.29
CA ASP A 69 4.19 21.51 1.14
C ASP A 69 4.01 22.54 2.27
N LYS A 70 3.98 22.07 3.48
CA LYS A 70 3.83 22.89 4.70
C LYS A 70 5.18 23.19 5.38
N GLY A 71 6.27 22.75 4.75
CA GLY A 71 7.61 22.88 5.34
C GLY A 71 7.79 22.01 6.57
N ASN A 72 8.65 22.45 7.47
CA ASN A 72 8.97 21.71 8.69
C ASN A 72 8.05 22.02 9.89
N THR A 73 7.06 22.88 9.70
CA THR A 73 6.19 23.35 10.78
C THR A 73 4.76 23.57 10.32
N LEU A 74 3.82 22.94 11.00
CA LEU A 74 2.40 23.29 10.90
C LEU A 74 2.12 24.43 11.90
N LYS A 75 1.84 25.60 11.37
CA LYS A 75 1.65 26.81 12.19
C LYS A 75 0.29 26.83 12.87
N ALA A 76 0.23 27.27 14.11
CA ALA A 76 -1.02 27.49 14.84
C ALA A 76 -1.97 28.47 14.11
N SER A 77 -1.41 29.43 13.35
CA SER A 77 -2.20 30.35 12.52
C SER A 77 -2.86 29.72 11.31
N GLU A 78 -2.52 28.47 10.96
CA GLU A 78 -3.06 27.73 9.81
C GLU A 78 -4.04 26.62 10.23
N ILE A 79 -4.53 26.68 11.46
CA ILE A 79 -5.57 25.76 11.96
C ILE A 79 -6.83 25.94 11.14
N ILE A 80 -7.36 24.82 10.62
CA ILE A 80 -8.57 24.80 9.81
C ILE A 80 -9.77 24.18 10.53
N ASN A 81 -9.51 23.42 11.59
CA ASN A 81 -10.56 22.81 12.40
C ASN A 81 -11.08 23.84 13.43
N SER A 82 -12.33 24.30 13.21
CA SER A 82 -12.94 25.33 14.04
C SER A 82 -13.07 24.97 15.53
N GLN A 83 -13.10 23.70 15.87
CA GLN A 83 -13.14 23.23 17.26
C GLN A 83 -11.87 23.59 18.04
N TYR A 84 -10.76 23.80 17.36
CA TYR A 84 -9.46 24.14 17.97
C TYR A 84 -9.12 25.62 17.84
N SER A 85 -9.90 26.43 17.14
CA SER A 85 -9.60 27.86 16.92
C SER A 85 -9.58 28.70 18.19
N SER A 86 -10.26 28.26 19.25
CA SER A 86 -10.31 28.94 20.55
C SER A 86 -9.24 28.49 21.54
N TYR A 87 -8.47 27.47 21.20
CA TYR A 87 -7.41 26.94 22.06
C TYR A 87 -6.05 27.57 21.71
N ASN A 88 -5.20 27.81 22.71
CA ASN A 88 -3.80 28.21 22.50
C ASN A 88 -2.98 27.04 21.96
N GLN A 89 -3.22 26.73 20.69
CA GLN A 89 -2.46 25.70 20.01
C GLN A 89 -1.03 26.19 19.73
N LYS A 90 -0.09 25.28 19.91
CA LYS A 90 1.32 25.53 19.54
C LYS A 90 1.57 25.03 18.14
N ASP A 91 2.56 25.62 17.49
CA ASP A 91 3.10 25.09 16.24
C ASP A 91 3.55 23.63 16.43
N LEU A 92 3.27 22.80 15.45
CA LEU A 92 3.78 21.42 15.41
C LEU A 92 4.97 21.36 14.46
N VAL A 93 6.12 20.94 14.99
CA VAL A 93 7.37 20.80 14.23
C VAL A 93 7.58 19.33 13.87
N VAL A 94 8.17 19.04 12.71
CA VAL A 94 8.55 17.69 12.31
C VAL A 94 9.39 16.99 13.36
N SER A 95 9.24 15.67 13.47
CA SER A 95 10.02 14.86 14.40
C SER A 95 11.49 14.72 13.99
N ASN A 96 11.79 14.87 12.69
CA ASN A 96 13.12 14.79 12.11
C ASN A 96 13.45 16.05 11.30
N PRO A 97 14.62 16.72 11.54
CA PRO A 97 15.02 17.92 10.78
C PRO A 97 15.12 17.72 9.26
N GLY A 98 15.33 16.47 8.81
CA GLY A 98 15.34 16.08 7.40
C GLY A 98 13.95 15.86 6.80
N ALA A 99 12.88 16.06 7.55
CA ALA A 99 11.51 15.89 7.12
C ALA A 99 10.77 17.19 6.86
N LYS A 100 9.62 17.07 6.21
CA LYS A 100 8.65 18.14 5.98
C LYS A 100 7.23 17.56 6.04
N PHE A 101 6.26 18.42 6.35
CA PHE A 101 4.85 18.07 6.28
C PHE A 101 4.30 18.29 4.87
N ILE A 102 3.50 17.34 4.41
CA ILE A 102 2.68 17.48 3.19
C ILE A 102 1.23 17.24 3.56
N ARG A 103 0.35 18.20 3.25
CA ARG A 103 -1.09 18.03 3.34
C ARG A 103 -1.64 17.63 1.98
N VAL A 104 -2.29 16.45 1.92
CA VAL A 104 -2.86 15.89 0.69
C VAL A 104 -4.37 15.84 0.80
N THR A 105 -5.04 16.23 -0.27
CA THR A 105 -6.50 16.08 -0.44
C THR A 105 -6.79 15.29 -1.69
N ILE A 106 -7.56 14.22 -1.54
CA ILE A 106 -8.08 13.38 -2.62
C ILE A 106 -9.60 13.41 -2.55
N GLY A 107 -10.25 13.71 -3.65
CA GLY A 107 -11.70 13.59 -3.79
C GLY A 107 -12.10 12.15 -4.09
N ALA A 108 -13.13 11.63 -3.42
CA ALA A 108 -13.74 10.35 -3.71
C ALA A 108 -15.18 10.53 -4.16
N GLN A 109 -15.54 10.01 -5.33
CA GLN A 109 -16.86 10.11 -5.93
C GLN A 109 -17.47 8.74 -6.19
N ASN A 110 -18.74 8.59 -5.85
CA ASN A 110 -19.50 7.39 -6.20
C ASN A 110 -19.99 7.51 -7.65
N ILE A 111 -19.46 6.65 -8.52
CA ILE A 111 -19.86 6.53 -9.93
C ILE A 111 -20.85 5.38 -10.17
N GLY A 112 -21.26 4.68 -9.11
CA GLY A 112 -22.28 3.64 -9.14
C GLY A 112 -23.71 4.20 -9.01
N THR A 113 -24.66 3.30 -8.81
CA THR A 113 -26.10 3.62 -8.70
C THR A 113 -26.63 3.56 -7.27
N GLU A 114 -25.86 2.97 -6.34
CA GLU A 114 -26.24 2.78 -4.94
C GLU A 114 -25.26 3.50 -4.02
N ASN A 115 -25.69 3.84 -2.81
CA ASN A 115 -24.78 4.41 -1.80
C ASN A 115 -23.65 3.44 -1.48
N THR A 116 -22.44 3.98 -1.25
CA THR A 116 -21.37 3.15 -0.66
C THR A 116 -21.67 2.88 0.81
N GLU A 117 -21.02 1.86 1.34
CA GLU A 117 -20.97 1.69 2.79
C GLU A 117 -20.00 2.71 3.42
N GLN A 118 -20.20 2.99 4.71
CA GLN A 118 -19.23 3.77 5.48
C GLN A 118 -17.91 3.01 5.59
N ASN A 119 -16.78 3.72 5.52
CA ASN A 119 -15.44 3.15 5.51
C ASN A 119 -15.17 2.16 4.35
N ALA A 120 -15.95 2.25 3.27
CA ALA A 120 -15.70 1.45 2.06
C ALA A 120 -14.46 1.91 1.28
N TRP A 121 -13.90 3.06 1.59
CA TRP A 121 -12.75 3.65 0.93
C TRP A 121 -11.89 4.45 1.91
N THR A 122 -10.63 4.67 1.55
CA THR A 122 -9.69 5.51 2.31
C THR A 122 -8.53 5.95 1.44
N ILE A 123 -7.79 6.97 1.90
CA ILE A 123 -6.45 7.26 1.42
C ILE A 123 -5.44 6.79 2.47
N GLU A 124 -4.37 6.18 2.03
CA GLU A 124 -3.38 5.52 2.88
C GLU A 124 -2.01 6.20 2.76
N ASN A 125 -0.98 5.42 2.68
CA ASN A 125 0.40 5.87 2.71
C ASN A 125 0.81 6.63 1.44
N ILE A 126 1.75 7.57 1.59
CA ILE A 126 2.51 8.12 0.48
C ILE A 126 3.73 7.21 0.22
N ILE A 127 4.03 6.97 -1.05
CA ILE A 127 5.20 6.22 -1.50
C ILE A 127 6.00 7.14 -2.42
N ASP A 128 7.33 7.18 -2.24
CA ASP A 128 8.20 7.96 -3.10
C ASP A 128 8.87 7.12 -4.21
N SER A 129 9.63 7.77 -5.09
CA SER A 129 10.34 7.12 -6.19
C SER A 129 11.38 6.08 -5.75
N LYS A 130 11.81 6.10 -4.48
CA LYS A 130 12.72 5.11 -3.88
C LYS A 130 11.97 3.98 -3.17
N GLY A 131 10.61 3.96 -3.21
CA GLY A 131 9.78 2.98 -2.53
C GLY A 131 9.67 3.21 -1.01
N ARG A 132 10.09 4.37 -0.48
CA ARG A 132 9.93 4.69 0.93
C ARG A 132 8.46 5.00 1.20
N ASN A 133 7.97 4.50 2.32
CA ASN A 133 6.56 4.53 2.67
C ASN A 133 6.33 5.44 3.88
N PHE A 134 5.44 6.43 3.74
CA PHE A 134 5.12 7.43 4.75
C PHE A 134 3.66 7.28 5.15
N VAL A 135 3.43 6.92 6.40
CA VAL A 135 2.08 6.77 6.96
C VAL A 135 1.45 8.14 7.25
N PRO A 136 0.12 8.28 7.15
CA PRO A 136 -0.53 9.52 7.56
C PRO A 136 -0.35 9.75 9.06
N LEU A 137 -0.22 11.01 9.45
CA LEU A 137 -0.27 11.40 10.84
C LEU A 137 -1.71 11.35 11.35
N GLU A 138 -1.90 10.78 12.54
CA GLU A 138 -3.22 10.58 13.14
C GLU A 138 -3.26 11.09 14.58
N GLY A 139 -4.47 11.17 15.12
CA GLY A 139 -4.72 11.52 16.51
C GLY A 139 -4.88 13.01 16.79
N TYR A 140 -5.07 13.34 18.07
CA TYR A 140 -5.40 14.69 18.53
C TYR A 140 -4.35 15.74 18.18
N THR A 141 -3.08 15.33 18.08
CA THR A 141 -1.96 16.24 17.79
C THR A 141 -2.07 16.88 16.40
N ILE A 142 -2.63 16.18 15.43
CA ILE A 142 -2.77 16.64 14.04
C ILE A 142 -4.15 17.18 13.71
N SER A 143 -5.16 16.83 14.52
CA SER A 143 -6.57 17.22 14.32
C SER A 143 -6.80 18.72 14.11
N PRO A 144 -6.03 19.65 14.69
CA PRO A 144 -6.20 21.08 14.41
C PRO A 144 -6.05 21.47 12.93
N TRP A 145 -5.23 20.74 12.17
CA TRP A 145 -4.94 21.01 10.76
C TRP A 145 -5.68 20.11 9.79
N ILE A 146 -6.57 19.25 10.29
CA ILE A 146 -7.47 18.41 9.49
C ILE A 146 -8.87 19.05 9.47
N PRO A 147 -9.59 19.05 8.34
CA PRO A 147 -10.98 19.54 8.28
C PRO A 147 -11.88 18.81 9.27
N ASN A 148 -12.86 19.52 9.81
CA ASN A 148 -13.90 18.94 10.66
C ASN A 148 -15.28 19.26 10.07
N PRO A 149 -16.10 18.26 9.74
CA PRO A 149 -15.85 16.83 9.94
C PRO A 149 -14.76 16.27 8.99
N ASP A 150 -14.02 15.25 9.48
CA ASP A 150 -13.19 14.42 8.62
C ASP A 150 -14.10 13.55 7.74
N LEU A 151 -13.99 13.72 6.43
CA LEU A 151 -14.85 13.02 5.46
C LEU A 151 -14.17 11.78 4.85
N CYS A 152 -12.97 11.42 5.30
CA CYS A 152 -12.31 10.21 4.85
C CYS A 152 -13.14 8.97 5.22
N GLY A 153 -13.45 8.12 4.23
CA GLY A 153 -14.31 6.95 4.44
C GLY A 153 -15.80 7.24 4.60
N ALA A 154 -16.23 8.48 4.41
CA ALA A 154 -17.66 8.83 4.48
C ALA A 154 -18.48 8.02 3.45
N LEU A 155 -19.76 7.77 3.76
CA LEU A 155 -20.71 7.22 2.82
C LEU A 155 -20.84 8.15 1.62
N LEU A 156 -20.63 7.63 0.40
CA LEU A 156 -20.75 8.37 -0.83
C LEU A 156 -22.10 8.07 -1.50
N LYS A 157 -22.83 9.11 -1.84
CA LYS A 157 -24.09 9.00 -2.59
C LYS A 157 -23.82 9.07 -4.10
N PRO A 158 -24.58 8.36 -4.94
CA PRO A 158 -24.48 8.47 -6.40
C PRO A 158 -24.74 9.89 -6.90
N ALA A 159 -24.04 10.28 -7.96
CA ALA A 159 -24.21 11.55 -8.66
C ALA A 159 -23.90 12.83 -7.84
N PHE A 160 -23.22 12.70 -6.70
CA PHE A 160 -22.70 13.86 -5.96
C PHE A 160 -21.27 14.17 -6.41
N ASP A 161 -20.84 15.39 -6.15
CA ASP A 161 -19.44 15.82 -6.36
C ASP A 161 -18.47 15.00 -5.49
N PRO A 162 -17.19 14.94 -5.86
CA PRO A 162 -16.20 14.25 -5.07
C PRO A 162 -16.16 14.73 -3.61
N THR A 163 -16.18 13.81 -2.67
CA THR A 163 -16.06 14.07 -1.24
C THR A 163 -14.56 14.18 -0.89
N PRO A 164 -14.08 15.33 -0.37
CA PRO A 164 -12.66 15.50 -0.08
C PRO A 164 -12.25 14.71 1.17
N CYS A 165 -11.15 13.98 1.05
CA CYS A 165 -10.45 13.35 2.15
C CYS A 165 -9.08 14.00 2.28
N THR A 166 -8.79 14.61 3.44
CA THR A 166 -7.54 15.32 3.69
C THR A 166 -6.74 14.63 4.78
N LYS A 167 -5.47 14.31 4.48
CA LYS A 167 -4.52 13.79 5.46
C LYS A 167 -3.19 14.56 5.41
N ILE A 168 -2.43 14.48 6.49
CA ILE A 168 -1.12 15.10 6.62
C ILE A 168 -0.08 14.01 6.84
N TYR A 169 1.05 14.17 6.19
CA TYR A 169 2.17 13.23 6.21
C TYR A 169 3.46 13.93 6.59
N GLU A 170 4.31 13.25 7.34
CA GLU A 170 5.69 13.66 7.53
C GLU A 170 6.56 12.87 6.55
N VAL A 171 7.12 13.56 5.55
CA VAL A 171 7.92 12.93 4.48
C VAL A 171 9.34 13.46 4.48
N SER A 172 10.30 12.70 3.96
CA SER A 172 11.67 13.19 3.80
C SER A 172 11.71 14.34 2.79
N LYS A 173 12.51 15.39 3.07
CA LYS A 173 12.76 16.51 2.14
C LYS A 173 13.32 16.07 0.81
N GLU A 174 14.06 14.93 0.79
CA GLU A 174 14.65 14.37 -0.42
C GLU A 174 13.67 13.51 -1.24
N SER A 175 12.44 13.32 -0.76
CA SER A 175 11.45 12.50 -1.46
C SER A 175 10.99 13.18 -2.74
N THR A 176 11.01 12.42 -3.83
CA THR A 176 10.55 12.83 -5.15
C THR A 176 9.59 11.78 -5.72
N GLY A 177 8.81 12.15 -6.75
CA GLY A 177 7.89 11.22 -7.41
C GLY A 177 6.87 10.64 -6.41
N LEU A 178 6.29 11.49 -5.58
CA LEU A 178 5.36 11.07 -4.54
C LEU A 178 4.06 10.58 -5.16
N LYS A 179 3.58 9.45 -4.66
CA LYS A 179 2.29 8.86 -5.01
C LYS A 179 1.54 8.52 -3.74
N ILE A 180 0.24 8.73 -3.73
CA ILE A 180 -0.62 8.33 -2.62
C ILE A 180 -1.38 7.05 -2.98
N ARG A 181 -1.45 6.13 -2.02
CA ARG A 181 -2.23 4.92 -2.11
C ARG A 181 -3.68 5.21 -1.75
N VAL A 182 -4.60 4.92 -2.67
CA VAL A 182 -6.04 4.93 -2.44
C VAL A 182 -6.55 3.49 -2.38
N GLU A 183 -7.52 3.22 -1.52
CA GLU A 183 -8.02 1.86 -1.29
C GLU A 183 -9.55 1.83 -1.27
N THR A 184 -10.10 0.69 -1.73
CA THR A 184 -11.51 0.34 -1.59
C THR A 184 -11.67 -1.06 -0.99
N GLY A 185 -12.87 -1.40 -0.55
CA GLY A 185 -13.18 -2.74 -0.04
C GLY A 185 -12.97 -2.91 1.48
N LYS A 186 -12.54 -1.88 2.20
CA LYS A 186 -12.51 -1.90 3.66
C LYS A 186 -13.94 -1.81 4.20
N ASN A 187 -14.41 -2.87 4.83
CA ASN A 187 -15.57 -2.85 5.73
C ASN A 187 -15.09 -3.22 7.12
N ASN A 188 -15.32 -2.33 8.08
CA ASN A 188 -14.91 -2.50 9.47
C ASN A 188 -15.78 -3.50 10.26
N THR A 189 -16.65 -4.27 9.63
CA THR A 189 -17.35 -5.36 10.30
C THR A 189 -16.47 -6.59 10.37
N ALA A 190 -16.17 -7.04 11.57
CA ALA A 190 -15.29 -8.20 11.87
C ALA A 190 -15.66 -9.48 11.10
N GLN A 191 -16.88 -9.59 10.58
CA GLN A 191 -17.36 -10.72 9.79
C GLN A 191 -16.91 -10.69 8.33
N ASN A 192 -16.45 -9.54 7.81
CA ASN A 192 -16.09 -9.39 6.39
C ASN A 192 -14.57 -9.28 6.13
N LEU A 193 -13.74 -9.20 7.17
CA LEU A 193 -12.28 -9.07 7.04
C LEU A 193 -11.60 -10.26 6.34
N ALA A 194 -12.21 -11.44 6.39
CA ALA A 194 -11.62 -12.66 5.81
C ALA A 194 -11.93 -12.86 4.30
N SER A 195 -12.90 -12.14 3.74
CA SER A 195 -13.43 -12.43 2.40
C SER A 195 -13.38 -11.28 1.38
N LYS A 196 -13.16 -10.03 1.80
CA LYS A 196 -13.09 -8.89 0.86
C LYS A 196 -11.64 -8.60 0.48
N LYS A 197 -11.36 -8.73 -0.81
CA LYS A 197 -10.10 -8.31 -1.43
C LYS A 197 -10.03 -6.78 -1.37
N ILE A 198 -9.03 -6.25 -0.63
CA ILE A 198 -8.71 -4.82 -0.67
C ILE A 198 -8.08 -4.54 -2.04
N GLU A 199 -8.70 -3.64 -2.81
CA GLU A 199 -8.14 -3.14 -4.04
C GLU A 199 -7.49 -1.78 -3.77
N TYR A 200 -6.35 -1.52 -4.40
CA TYR A 200 -5.66 -0.24 -4.26
C TYR A 200 -5.07 0.23 -5.59
N PHE A 201 -4.84 1.53 -5.65
CA PHE A 201 -4.15 2.19 -6.74
C PHE A 201 -3.23 3.30 -6.20
N LEU A 202 -2.26 3.74 -7.02
CA LEU A 202 -1.35 4.83 -6.70
C LEU A 202 -1.67 6.04 -7.58
N ILE A 203 -2.01 7.16 -6.95
CA ILE A 203 -2.26 8.45 -7.61
C ILE A 203 -1.01 9.31 -7.46
N ASP A 204 -0.55 9.91 -8.55
CA ASP A 204 0.59 10.82 -8.56
C ASP A 204 0.25 12.14 -7.85
N LEU A 205 1.20 12.70 -7.11
CA LEU A 205 1.04 13.95 -6.39
C LEU A 205 1.82 15.07 -7.06
N ILE A 206 1.16 16.21 -7.27
CA ILE A 206 1.82 17.48 -7.63
C ILE A 206 1.91 18.30 -6.35
N VAL A 207 3.09 18.34 -5.74
CA VAL A 207 3.34 19.10 -4.51
C VAL A 207 3.67 20.55 -4.86
N LYS A 208 2.91 21.50 -4.28
CA LYS A 208 3.05 22.94 -4.46
C LYS A 208 3.53 23.62 -3.19
#